data_9fab60f696579bbde98cfd9a48f1df02
#
_entry.id   9fab60f696579bbde98cfd9a48f1df02
#
_cell.length_a   1.000
_cell.length_b   1.000
_cell.length_c   1.000
_cell.angle_alpha   90.00
_cell.angle_beta   90.00
_cell.angle_gamma   90.00
#
_symmetry.space_group_name_H-M   'P 1'
#
loop_
_entity.id
_entity.type
_entity.pdbx_description
1 polymer ?
#
loop_
_entity_poly.entity_id
_entity_poly.type
_entity_poly.pdbx_seq_one_letter_code
_entity_poly.pdbx_strand_id
1 'polypeptide(L)'
;MEIGTAIKNLRKNKGLTQKVLAEMCGVSANAMNQIEKNTSFPHKNTIDKICDVLEIPVSYLLFFSISEDDIPDEKKIVFNSLNDAVKSVLLNE
;
A
#
# COMPACT_ATOMS: atom_id res chain seq x y z
N MET A 1 -6.68 -6.32 6.63
CA MET A 1 -6.12 -5.65 5.44
C MET A 1 -5.88 -4.17 5.74
N GLU A 2 -4.67 -3.69 5.50
CA GLU A 2 -4.29 -2.31 5.82
C GLU A 2 -3.77 -1.61 4.56
N ILE A 3 -4.69 -1.28 3.68
CA ILE A 3 -4.34 -0.67 2.39
C ILE A 3 -3.65 0.69 2.55
N GLY A 4 -4.05 1.47 3.55
CA GLY A 4 -3.43 2.78 3.80
C GLY A 4 -1.98 2.66 4.23
N THR A 5 -1.67 1.69 5.08
CA THR A 5 -0.30 1.43 5.52
C THR A 5 0.57 1.00 4.32
N ALA A 6 0.03 0.15 3.45
CA ALA A 6 0.74 -0.27 2.24
C ALA A 6 1.01 0.92 1.31
N ILE A 7 0.02 1.78 1.10
CA ILE A 7 0.18 2.98 0.27
C ILE A 7 1.28 3.88 0.84
N LYS A 8 1.24 4.12 2.14
CA LYS A 8 2.24 4.95 2.82
C LYS A 8 3.66 4.40 2.64
N ASN A 9 3.82 3.10 2.84
CA ASN A 9 5.13 2.46 2.73
C ASN A 9 5.66 2.49 1.29
N LEU A 10 4.80 2.19 0.32
CA LEU A 10 5.18 2.24 -1.09
C LEU A 10 5.48 3.67 -1.56
N ARG A 11 4.71 4.65 -1.06
CA ARG A 11 4.96 6.06 -1.34
C ARG A 11 6.33 6.48 -0.83
N LYS A 12 6.66 6.14 0.42
CA LYS A 12 7.97 6.47 1.01
C LYS A 12 9.10 5.76 0.29
N ASN A 13 8.91 4.51 -0.11
CA ASN A 13 9.88 3.76 -0.88
C ASN A 13 10.19 4.46 -2.22
N LYS A 14 9.19 5.08 -2.82
CA LYS A 14 9.35 5.84 -4.07
C LYS A 14 9.89 7.26 -3.84
N GLY A 15 10.03 7.69 -2.60
CA GLY A 15 10.57 9.01 -2.28
C GLY A 15 9.55 10.15 -2.42
N LEU A 16 8.25 9.86 -2.42
CA LEU A 16 7.20 10.86 -2.54
C LEU A 16 6.70 11.30 -1.18
N THR A 17 6.36 12.60 -1.06
CA THR A 17 5.64 13.09 0.10
C THR A 17 4.15 12.79 -0.05
N GLN A 18 3.43 12.79 1.08
CA GLN A 18 1.98 12.60 1.06
C GLN A 18 1.28 13.67 0.23
N LYS A 19 1.73 14.92 0.35
CA LYS A 19 1.17 16.04 -0.40
C LYS A 19 1.35 15.85 -1.91
N VAL A 20 2.53 15.44 -2.34
CA VAL A 20 2.81 15.22 -3.76
C VAL A 20 1.97 14.08 -4.30
N LEU A 21 1.88 12.96 -3.57
CA LEU A 21 1.03 11.85 -4.00
C LEU A 21 -0.43 12.30 -4.13
N ALA A 22 -0.93 13.04 -3.15
CA ALA A 22 -2.30 13.56 -3.19
C ALA A 22 -2.54 14.43 -4.42
N GLU A 23 -1.62 15.35 -4.72
CA GLU A 23 -1.71 16.22 -5.90
C GLU A 23 -1.73 15.40 -7.19
N MET A 24 -0.85 14.42 -7.31
CA MET A 24 -0.77 13.57 -8.51
C MET A 24 -2.02 12.71 -8.71
N CYS A 25 -2.69 12.36 -7.61
CA CYS A 25 -3.93 11.57 -7.68
C CYS A 25 -5.20 12.42 -7.76
N GLY A 26 -5.08 13.74 -7.68
CA GLY A 26 -6.23 14.63 -7.75
C GLY A 26 -7.12 14.57 -6.51
N VAL A 27 -6.57 14.23 -5.35
CA VAL A 27 -7.29 14.23 -4.08
C VAL A 27 -6.66 15.24 -3.12
N SER A 28 -7.42 15.67 -2.11
CA SER A 28 -6.90 16.60 -1.12
C SER A 28 -5.85 15.93 -0.22
N ALA A 29 -4.96 16.74 0.36
CA ALA A 29 -3.99 16.25 1.32
C ALA A 29 -4.68 15.59 2.52
N ASN A 30 -5.79 16.16 2.98
CA ASN A 30 -6.57 15.59 4.07
C ASN A 30 -7.17 14.23 3.70
N ALA A 31 -7.71 14.10 2.49
CA ALA A 31 -8.24 12.82 2.01
C ALA A 31 -7.15 11.75 1.96
N MET A 32 -5.97 12.10 1.43
CA MET A 32 -4.86 11.16 1.38
C MET A 32 -4.38 10.76 2.78
N ASN A 33 -4.35 11.71 3.71
CA ASN A 33 -3.99 11.43 5.09
C ASN A 33 -4.96 10.43 5.73
N GLN A 34 -6.26 10.58 5.50
CA GLN A 34 -7.27 9.66 6.02
C GLN A 34 -7.11 8.26 5.41
N ILE A 35 -6.79 8.18 4.12
CA ILE A 35 -6.52 6.92 3.44
C ILE A 35 -5.31 6.23 4.07
N GLU A 36 -4.20 6.95 4.24
CA GLU A 36 -2.96 6.37 4.78
C GLU A 36 -3.09 5.96 6.26
N LYS A 37 -4.02 6.58 6.99
CA LYS A 37 -4.33 6.20 8.38
C LYS A 37 -5.29 5.02 8.49
N ASN A 38 -5.78 4.49 7.39
CA ASN A 38 -6.80 3.43 7.36
C ASN A 38 -8.14 3.85 7.98
N THR A 39 -8.40 5.16 8.05
CA THR A 39 -9.69 5.68 8.54
C THR A 39 -10.70 5.87 7.41
N SER A 40 -10.23 5.88 6.17
CA SER A 40 -11.06 5.98 4.97
C SER A 40 -10.53 5.01 3.94
N PHE A 41 -11.41 4.16 3.39
CA PHE A 41 -11.02 3.25 2.31
C PHE A 41 -11.13 3.99 0.97
N PRO A 42 -10.09 3.99 0.14
CA PRO A 42 -10.14 4.71 -1.13
C PRO A 42 -11.10 4.08 -2.13
N HIS A 43 -11.73 4.91 -2.95
CA HIS A 43 -12.55 4.43 -4.05
C HIS A 43 -11.67 3.75 -5.11
N LYS A 44 -12.28 2.90 -5.94
CA LYS A 44 -11.56 2.18 -6.99
C LYS A 44 -10.76 3.11 -7.89
N ASN A 45 -11.36 4.22 -8.32
CA ASN A 45 -10.67 5.18 -9.18
C ASN A 45 -9.43 5.78 -8.50
N THR A 46 -9.51 6.03 -7.20
CA THR A 46 -8.38 6.55 -6.43
C THR A 46 -7.29 5.50 -6.31
N ILE A 47 -7.67 4.24 -6.08
CA ILE A 47 -6.72 3.12 -6.05
C ILE A 47 -5.97 3.03 -7.38
N ASP A 48 -6.70 3.10 -8.49
CA ASP A 48 -6.10 3.04 -9.82
C ASP A 48 -5.08 4.17 -10.03
N LYS A 49 -5.43 5.39 -9.62
CA LYS A 49 -4.53 6.55 -9.75
C LYS A 49 -3.29 6.40 -8.87
N ILE A 50 -3.46 5.95 -7.64
CA ILE A 50 -2.34 5.71 -6.72
C ILE A 50 -1.39 4.69 -7.33
N CYS A 51 -1.92 3.58 -7.84
CA CYS A 51 -1.09 2.54 -8.45
C CYS A 51 -0.38 3.03 -9.71
N ASP A 52 -1.04 3.87 -10.52
CA ASP A 52 -0.41 4.48 -11.69
C ASP A 52 0.78 5.35 -11.28
N VAL A 53 0.60 6.19 -10.25
CA VAL A 53 1.67 7.08 -9.76
C VAL A 53 2.81 6.26 -9.17
N LEU A 54 2.49 5.22 -8.42
CA LEU A 54 3.49 4.34 -7.80
C LEU A 54 4.10 3.35 -8.80
N GLU A 55 3.57 3.29 -10.01
CA GLU A 55 4.05 2.41 -11.09
C GLU A 55 4.01 0.94 -10.70
N ILE A 56 2.91 0.52 -10.07
CA ILE A 56 2.70 -0.86 -9.67
C ILE A 56 1.33 -1.36 -10.13
N PRO A 57 1.17 -2.66 -10.37
CA PRO A 57 -0.16 -3.24 -10.57
C PRO A 57 -0.98 -3.15 -9.28
N VAL A 58 -2.30 -3.07 -9.40
CA VAL A 58 -3.20 -3.09 -8.24
C VAL A 58 -2.97 -4.34 -7.39
N SER A 59 -2.67 -5.47 -8.03
CA SER A 59 -2.38 -6.72 -7.32
C SER A 59 -1.21 -6.59 -6.34
N TYR A 60 -0.18 -5.80 -6.68
CA TYR A 60 0.94 -5.57 -5.77
C TYR A 60 0.48 -4.78 -4.53
N LEU A 61 -0.32 -3.75 -4.75
CA LEU A 61 -0.86 -2.97 -3.62
C LEU A 61 -1.69 -3.86 -2.70
N LEU A 62 -2.54 -4.71 -3.27
CA LEU A 62 -3.36 -5.62 -2.47
C LEU A 62 -2.50 -6.63 -1.70
N PHE A 63 -1.45 -7.16 -2.33
CA PHE A 63 -0.51 -8.06 -1.65
C PHE A 63 0.16 -7.36 -0.45
N PHE A 64 0.65 -6.14 -0.64
CA PHE A 64 1.29 -5.39 0.44
C PHE A 64 0.30 -4.96 1.53
N SER A 65 -1.00 -5.02 1.25
CA SER A 65 -2.06 -4.67 2.20
C SER A 65 -2.43 -5.82 3.14
N ILE A 66 -1.99 -7.04 2.84
CA ILE A 66 -2.25 -8.20 3.70
C ILE A 66 -1.51 -8.02 5.02
N SER A 67 -2.24 -8.13 6.14
CA SER A 67 -1.66 -8.06 7.48
C SER A 67 -1.72 -9.44 8.13
N GLU A 68 -0.96 -9.64 9.23
CA GLU A 68 -0.98 -10.89 9.97
C GLU A 68 -2.38 -11.28 10.43
N ASP A 69 -3.22 -10.29 10.74
CA ASP A 69 -4.59 -10.54 11.18
C ASP A 69 -5.46 -11.21 10.12
N ASP A 70 -5.07 -11.10 8.84
CA ASP A 70 -5.76 -11.74 7.74
C ASP A 70 -5.37 -13.23 7.59
N ILE A 71 -4.36 -13.69 8.32
CA ILE A 71 -3.74 -15.01 8.15
C ILE A 71 -4.01 -15.89 9.38
N PRO A 72 -4.45 -17.14 9.20
CA PRO A 72 -4.60 -18.09 10.32
C PRO A 72 -3.28 -18.25 11.08
N ASP A 73 -3.35 -18.40 12.40
CA ASP A 73 -2.17 -18.48 13.28
C ASP A 73 -1.17 -19.55 12.83
N GLU A 74 -1.66 -20.73 12.46
CA GLU A 74 -0.82 -21.85 12.03
C GLU A 74 -0.05 -21.59 10.73
N LYS A 75 -0.41 -20.52 9.99
CA LYS A 75 0.21 -20.18 8.71
C LYS A 75 1.05 -18.92 8.76
N LYS A 76 1.08 -18.22 9.89
CA LYS A 76 1.77 -16.91 10.01
C LYS A 76 3.27 -17.01 9.74
N ILE A 77 3.94 -18.04 10.24
CA ILE A 77 5.39 -18.20 10.05
C ILE A 77 5.72 -18.34 8.57
N VAL A 78 4.99 -19.23 7.86
CA VAL A 78 5.21 -19.46 6.44
C VAL A 78 4.88 -18.20 5.64
N PHE A 79 3.76 -17.55 5.96
CA PHE A 79 3.35 -16.32 5.29
C PHE A 79 4.40 -15.23 5.46
N ASN A 80 4.91 -14.99 6.67
CA ASN A 80 5.89 -13.96 6.92
C ASN A 80 7.19 -14.20 6.17
N SER A 81 7.67 -15.45 6.13
CA SER A 81 8.87 -15.78 5.35
C SER A 81 8.69 -15.53 3.87
N LEU A 82 7.55 -15.94 3.30
CA LEU A 82 7.25 -15.74 1.90
C LEU A 82 7.05 -14.25 1.58
N ASN A 83 6.33 -13.54 2.45
CA ASN A 83 6.06 -12.13 2.31
C ASN A 83 7.35 -11.31 2.28
N ASP A 84 8.28 -11.58 3.20
CA ASP A 84 9.57 -10.91 3.25
C ASP A 84 10.39 -11.18 1.99
N ALA A 85 10.42 -12.41 1.52
CA ALA A 85 11.15 -12.78 0.31
C ALA A 85 10.57 -12.09 -0.93
N VAL A 86 9.25 -12.07 -1.09
CA VAL A 86 8.58 -11.43 -2.22
C VAL A 86 8.77 -9.92 -2.18
N LYS A 87 8.60 -9.29 -1.02
CA LYS A 87 8.79 -7.85 -0.88
C LYS A 87 10.23 -7.44 -1.18
N SER A 88 11.18 -8.25 -0.76
CA SER A 88 12.60 -8.00 -1.06
C SER A 88 12.85 -7.95 -2.57
N VAL A 89 12.26 -8.88 -3.31
CA VAL A 89 12.39 -8.92 -4.77
C VAL A 89 11.70 -7.73 -5.42
N LEU A 90 10.44 -7.43 -5.01
CA LEU A 90 9.63 -6.39 -5.63
C LEU A 90 10.14 -4.98 -5.33
N LEU A 91 10.71 -4.77 -4.15
CA LEU A 91 11.20 -3.44 -3.71
C LEU A 91 12.71 -3.29 -3.83
N ASN A 92 13.43 -4.31 -4.24
CA ASN A 92 14.90 -4.32 -4.31
C ASN A 92 15.57 -4.01 -2.95
N GLU A 93 14.98 -4.54 -1.91
CA GLU A 93 15.51 -4.39 -0.54
C GLU A 93 16.43 -5.53 -0.14
#